data_74e03b08dcf50dfe74899bcbe1c2f8cb
#
_entry.id   74e03b08dcf50dfe74899bcbe1c2f8cb
#
_cell.length_a   1.000
_cell.length_b   1.000
_cell.length_c   1.000
_cell.angle_alpha   90.00
_cell.angle_beta   90.00
_cell.angle_gamma   90.00
#
_symmetry.space_group_name_H-M   'P 1'
#
loop_
_entity.id
_entity.type
_entity.pdbx_description
1 polymer ?
#
loop_
_entity_poly.entity_id
_entity_poly.type
_entity_poly.pdbx_seq_one_letter_code
_entity_poly.pdbx_strand_id
1 'polypeptide(L)'
;MHNAAYKIAAAAALALSFVGTASAQTNWDATHPRRAEVNHRLVNQDRRIHQEVREGEMSRAEAARLHRDDHQIRQEERDMASQNGSHITRREDYALNQQENHVSRQIGQ
;
A
#
# COMPACT_ATOMS: atom_id res chain seq x y z
N MET A 1 -19.51 -18.45 -10.58
CA MET A 1 -19.38 -18.13 -10.92
C MET A 1 -19.67 -17.39 -11.71
N HIS A 2 -19.70 -17.44 -12.42
CA HIS A 2 -20.72 -16.94 -12.69
C HIS A 2 -20.49 -15.59 -13.03
N ASN A 3 -21.13 -14.93 -13.52
CA ASN A 3 -20.96 -13.57 -13.64
C ASN A 3 -19.72 -13.14 -14.36
N ALA A 4 -19.10 -13.97 -15.11
CA ALA A 4 -17.91 -13.58 -15.84
C ALA A 4 -18.22 -12.51 -16.89
N ALA A 5 -19.36 -12.65 -17.54
CA ALA A 5 -19.70 -11.74 -18.63
C ALA A 5 -19.90 -10.32 -18.15
N TYR A 6 -20.66 -10.14 -17.08
CA TYR A 6 -20.91 -8.79 -16.64
C TYR A 6 -19.72 -8.21 -15.92
N LYS A 7 -18.84 -9.05 -15.41
CA LYS A 7 -17.58 -8.57 -14.85
C LYS A 7 -16.73 -7.95 -15.93
N ILE A 8 -16.73 -8.55 -17.10
CA ILE A 8 -15.93 -8.03 -18.19
C ILE A 8 -16.44 -6.67 -18.62
N ALA A 9 -17.75 -6.50 -18.69
CA ALA A 9 -18.31 -5.22 -19.05
C ALA A 9 -17.96 -4.15 -18.03
N ALA A 10 -18.06 -4.51 -16.77
CA ALA A 10 -17.72 -3.58 -15.70
C ALA A 10 -16.22 -3.22 -15.76
N ALA A 11 -15.41 -4.19 -16.10
CA ALA A 11 -14.00 -3.96 -16.19
C ALA A 11 -13.65 -2.96 -17.28
N ALA A 12 -14.36 -3.00 -18.38
CA ALA A 12 -14.11 -2.05 -19.46
C ALA A 12 -14.38 -0.61 -19.00
N ALA A 13 -15.51 -0.42 -18.31
CA ALA A 13 -15.83 0.91 -17.81
C ALA A 13 -14.80 1.38 -16.78
N LEU A 14 -14.41 0.45 -15.91
CA LEU A 14 -13.43 0.78 -14.91
C LEU A 14 -12.07 1.09 -15.52
N ALA A 15 -11.76 0.46 -16.65
CA ALA A 15 -10.49 0.71 -17.29
C ALA A 15 -10.34 2.17 -17.70
N LEU A 16 -11.40 2.78 -18.18
CA LEU A 16 -11.36 4.19 -18.56
C LEU A 16 -11.10 5.08 -17.36
N SER A 17 -11.81 4.82 -16.27
CA SER A 17 -11.60 5.59 -15.04
C SER A 17 -10.20 5.33 -14.50
N PHE A 18 -9.77 4.10 -14.60
CA PHE A 18 -8.47 3.70 -14.07
C PHE A 18 -7.33 4.40 -14.81
N VAL A 19 -7.45 4.58 -16.11
CA VAL A 19 -6.40 5.25 -16.86
C VAL A 19 -6.23 6.69 -16.38
N GLY A 20 -7.33 7.39 -16.14
CA GLY A 20 -7.24 8.73 -15.61
C GLY A 20 -6.64 8.76 -14.23
N THR A 21 -7.04 7.81 -13.38
CA THR A 21 -6.51 7.71 -12.02
C THR A 21 -5.02 7.38 -12.05
N ALA A 22 -4.63 6.46 -12.93
CA ALA A 22 -3.24 6.06 -13.01
C ALA A 22 -2.35 7.23 -13.44
N SER A 23 -2.83 8.06 -14.38
CA SER A 23 -2.06 9.22 -14.81
C SER A 23 -1.85 10.22 -13.68
N ALA A 24 -2.92 10.52 -12.93
CA ALA A 24 -2.84 11.45 -11.81
C ALA A 24 -1.91 10.90 -10.74
N GLN A 25 -2.00 9.59 -10.46
CA GLN A 25 -1.16 8.96 -9.47
C GLN A 25 0.30 8.94 -9.91
N THR A 26 0.56 8.72 -11.19
CA THR A 26 1.91 8.73 -11.71
C THR A 26 2.54 10.11 -11.55
N ASN A 27 1.77 11.17 -11.81
CA ASN A 27 2.27 12.53 -11.62
C ASN A 27 2.60 12.79 -10.16
N TRP A 28 1.71 12.38 -9.26
CA TRP A 28 1.96 12.56 -7.84
C TRP A 28 3.22 11.78 -7.42
N ASP A 29 3.36 10.54 -7.90
CA ASP A 29 4.52 9.71 -7.58
C ASP A 29 5.81 10.38 -8.02
N ALA A 30 5.80 10.97 -9.21
CA ALA A 30 6.99 11.62 -9.74
C ALA A 30 7.43 12.81 -8.90
N THR A 31 6.47 13.53 -8.31
CA THR A 31 6.79 14.69 -7.49
C THR A 31 6.97 14.36 -6.02
N HIS A 32 6.60 13.14 -5.61
CA HIS A 32 6.74 12.68 -4.21
C HIS A 32 7.36 11.28 -4.18
N PRO A 33 8.59 11.13 -4.71
CA PRO A 33 9.13 9.78 -4.91
C PRO A 33 9.30 8.98 -3.61
N ARG A 34 9.73 9.61 -2.54
CA ARG A 34 9.91 8.87 -1.29
C ARG A 34 8.59 8.42 -0.70
N ARG A 35 7.60 9.30 -0.73
CA ARG A 35 6.28 8.94 -0.23
C ARG A 35 5.64 7.87 -1.11
N ALA A 36 5.85 7.97 -2.41
CA ALA A 36 5.32 6.97 -3.35
C ALA A 36 5.89 5.60 -3.03
N GLU A 37 7.19 5.52 -2.77
CA GLU A 37 7.82 4.25 -2.45
C GLU A 37 7.25 3.65 -1.17
N VAL A 38 7.13 4.45 -0.13
CA VAL A 38 6.57 4.00 1.14
C VAL A 38 5.13 3.50 0.94
N ASN A 39 4.33 4.27 0.24
CA ASN A 39 2.93 3.92 0.05
C ASN A 39 2.76 2.66 -0.79
N HIS A 40 3.58 2.50 -1.83
CA HIS A 40 3.52 1.30 -2.66
C HIS A 40 3.90 0.06 -1.87
N ARG A 41 4.89 0.17 -0.99
CA ARG A 41 5.25 -0.96 -0.13
C ARG A 41 4.13 -1.32 0.82
N LEU A 42 3.45 -0.32 1.38
CA LEU A 42 2.35 -0.60 2.30
C LEU A 42 1.20 -1.31 1.59
N VAL A 43 0.87 -0.86 0.38
CA VAL A 43 -0.16 -1.53 -0.41
C VAL A 43 0.24 -2.97 -0.71
N ASN A 44 1.49 -3.19 -1.07
CA ASN A 44 1.98 -4.53 -1.36
C ASN A 44 1.95 -5.42 -0.12
N GLN A 45 2.31 -4.87 1.03
CA GLN A 45 2.26 -5.63 2.27
C GLN A 45 0.83 -6.01 2.64
N ASP A 46 -0.12 -5.09 2.47
CA ASP A 46 -1.53 -5.40 2.72
C ASP A 46 -1.99 -6.56 1.82
N ARG A 47 -1.60 -6.52 0.56
CA ARG A 47 -1.97 -7.58 -0.37
C ARG A 47 -1.37 -8.92 0.07
N ARG A 48 -0.11 -8.91 0.50
CA ARG A 48 0.55 -10.12 0.96
C ARG A 48 -0.11 -10.68 2.21
N ILE A 49 -0.51 -9.82 3.14
CA ILE A 49 -1.20 -10.26 4.34
C ILE A 49 -2.50 -10.96 3.97
N HIS A 50 -3.29 -10.35 3.09
CA HIS A 50 -4.53 -10.97 2.64
C HIS A 50 -4.30 -12.34 2.00
N GLN A 51 -3.24 -12.44 1.21
CA GLN A 51 -2.91 -13.69 0.55
C GLN A 51 -2.53 -14.77 1.55
N GLU A 52 -1.72 -14.41 2.56
CA GLU A 52 -1.32 -15.36 3.59
C GLU A 52 -2.50 -15.90 4.37
N VAL A 53 -3.47 -15.02 4.65
CA VAL A 53 -4.67 -15.48 5.35
C VAL A 53 -5.46 -16.46 4.48
N ARG A 54 -5.62 -16.13 3.20
CA ARG A 54 -6.36 -17.01 2.29
C ARG A 54 -5.71 -18.38 2.16
N GLU A 55 -4.38 -18.41 2.22
CA GLU A 55 -3.64 -19.66 2.08
C GLU A 55 -3.48 -20.42 3.39
N GLY A 56 -4.03 -19.88 4.47
CA GLY A 56 -3.95 -20.54 5.75
C GLY A 56 -2.60 -20.41 6.44
N GLU A 57 -1.75 -19.52 5.95
CA GLU A 57 -0.42 -19.33 6.50
C GLU A 57 -0.39 -18.33 7.63
N MET A 58 -1.47 -17.58 7.81
CA MET A 58 -1.53 -16.53 8.81
C MET A 58 -2.92 -16.50 9.42
N SER A 59 -3.00 -16.36 10.74
CA SER A 59 -4.27 -16.23 11.42
C SER A 59 -4.85 -14.85 11.20
N ARG A 60 -6.16 -14.75 11.39
CA ARG A 60 -6.82 -13.45 11.25
C ARG A 60 -6.37 -12.47 12.33
N ALA A 61 -6.07 -12.97 13.52
CA ALA A 61 -5.59 -12.12 14.60
C ALA A 61 -4.23 -11.53 14.27
N GLU A 62 -3.34 -12.34 13.73
CA GLU A 62 -2.03 -11.84 13.32
C GLU A 62 -2.16 -10.87 12.16
N ALA A 63 -3.03 -11.17 11.21
CA ALA A 63 -3.26 -10.26 10.08
C ALA A 63 -3.76 -8.91 10.57
N ALA A 64 -4.68 -8.91 11.53
CA ALA A 64 -5.19 -7.65 12.06
C ALA A 64 -4.08 -6.84 12.71
N ARG A 65 -3.17 -7.51 13.42
CA ARG A 65 -2.05 -6.83 14.06
C ARG A 65 -1.13 -6.21 13.01
N LEU A 66 -0.81 -6.95 11.96
CA LEU A 66 0.07 -6.44 10.92
C LEU A 66 -0.57 -5.32 10.12
N HIS A 67 -1.87 -5.40 9.87
CA HIS A 67 -2.59 -4.30 9.23
C HIS A 67 -2.55 -3.05 10.09
N ARG A 68 -2.66 -3.19 11.40
CA ARG A 68 -2.55 -2.04 12.29
C ARG A 68 -1.15 -1.44 12.23
N ASP A 69 -0.13 -2.28 12.16
CA ASP A 69 1.24 -1.80 12.04
C ASP A 69 1.42 -1.01 10.75
N ASP A 70 0.89 -1.52 9.63
CA ASP A 70 0.96 -0.82 8.36
C ASP A 70 0.20 0.50 8.41
N HIS A 71 -0.94 0.50 9.07
CA HIS A 71 -1.72 1.71 9.21
C HIS A 71 -0.98 2.76 10.02
N GLN A 72 -0.28 2.34 11.06
CA GLN A 72 0.51 3.26 11.86
C GLN A 72 1.67 3.85 11.05
N ILE A 73 2.32 3.03 10.24
CA ILE A 73 3.39 3.53 9.39
C ILE A 73 2.86 4.59 8.42
N ARG A 74 1.69 4.33 7.83
CA ARG A 74 1.07 5.28 6.92
C ARG A 74 0.75 6.60 7.63
N GLN A 75 0.27 6.51 8.87
CA GLN A 75 -0.05 7.69 9.64
C GLN A 75 1.21 8.50 9.94
N GLU A 76 2.28 7.82 10.32
CA GLU A 76 3.55 8.49 10.56
C GLU A 76 4.07 9.18 9.31
N GLU A 77 3.94 8.51 8.16
CA GLU A 77 4.36 9.07 6.89
C GLU A 77 3.61 10.37 6.59
N ARG A 78 2.31 10.37 6.83
CA ARG A 78 1.50 11.56 6.61
C ARG A 78 1.87 12.69 7.57
N ASP A 79 2.12 12.34 8.83
CA ASP A 79 2.50 13.33 9.83
C ASP A 79 3.85 13.97 9.46
N MET A 80 4.81 13.15 9.06
CA MET A 80 6.10 13.66 8.64
C MET A 80 5.96 14.59 7.44
N ALA A 81 5.17 14.18 6.45
CA ALA A 81 4.98 14.98 5.24
C ALA A 81 4.31 16.31 5.55
N SER A 82 3.41 16.33 6.52
CA SER A 82 2.69 17.56 6.85
C SER A 82 3.63 18.64 7.38
N GLN A 83 4.79 18.25 7.86
CA GLN A 83 5.77 19.19 8.41
C GLN A 83 6.80 19.64 7.37
N ASN A 84 6.80 19.04 6.19
CA ASN A 84 7.81 19.31 5.17
C ASN A 84 7.17 19.58 3.81
N GLY A 85 6.06 20.29 3.78
CA GLY A 85 5.45 20.69 2.53
C GLY A 85 5.01 19.52 1.69
N SER A 86 4.44 18.49 2.32
CA SER A 86 3.93 17.30 1.64
C SER A 86 5.02 16.32 1.19
N HIS A 87 6.25 16.51 1.67
CA HIS A 87 7.36 15.62 1.34
C HIS A 87 7.97 15.05 2.61
N ILE A 88 8.63 13.90 2.49
CA ILE A 88 9.40 13.35 3.61
C ILE A 88 10.88 13.46 3.29
N THR A 89 11.67 13.63 4.32
CA THR A 89 13.12 13.75 4.18
C THR A 89 13.72 12.37 3.95
N ARG A 90 14.99 12.35 3.53
CA ARG A 90 15.70 11.09 3.34
C ARG A 90 15.78 10.30 4.63
N ARG A 91 16.01 10.98 5.75
CA ARG A 91 16.11 10.32 7.05
C ARG A 91 14.75 9.73 7.46
N GLU A 92 13.68 10.47 7.21
CA GLU A 92 12.34 9.96 7.50
C GLU A 92 12.01 8.74 6.64
N ASP A 93 12.38 8.81 5.36
CA ASP A 93 12.19 7.68 4.46
C ASP A 93 12.92 6.45 4.97
N TYR A 94 14.16 6.63 5.43
CA TYR A 94 14.93 5.52 5.98
C TYR A 94 14.22 4.91 7.18
N ALA A 95 13.74 5.75 8.10
CA ALA A 95 13.07 5.26 9.30
C ALA A 95 11.80 4.48 8.96
N LEU A 96 11.02 4.99 8.01
CA LEU A 96 9.80 4.30 7.60
C LEU A 96 10.12 2.98 6.90
N ASN A 97 11.16 2.97 6.09
CA ASN A 97 11.57 1.74 5.43
C ASN A 97 12.01 0.68 6.43
N GLN A 98 12.66 1.07 7.52
CA GLN A 98 13.03 0.11 8.56
C GLN A 98 11.78 -0.50 9.19
N GLN A 99 10.76 0.31 9.44
CA GLN A 99 9.52 -0.21 9.98
C GLN A 99 8.82 -1.14 9.00
N GLU A 100 8.82 -0.78 7.74
CA GLU A 100 8.23 -1.64 6.71
C GLU A 100 8.99 -2.95 6.59
N ASN A 101 10.31 -2.90 6.69
CA ASN A 101 11.12 -4.12 6.69
C ASN A 101 10.73 -5.03 7.84
N HIS A 102 10.48 -4.45 9.01
CA HIS A 102 10.09 -5.23 10.17
C HIS A 102 8.75 -5.94 9.94
N VAL A 103 7.77 -5.22 9.41
CA VAL A 103 6.48 -5.84 9.10
C VAL A 103 6.65 -6.90 8.03
N SER A 104 7.43 -6.61 7.00
CA SER A 104 7.62 -7.53 5.90
C SER A 104 8.16 -8.88 6.37
N ARG A 105 9.10 -8.85 7.30
CA ARG A 105 9.65 -10.10 7.84
C ARG A 105 8.60 -10.90 8.59
N GLN A 106 7.64 -10.23 9.20
CA GLN A 106 6.58 -10.93 9.93
C GLN A 106 5.51 -11.50 9.02
N ILE A 107 5.34 -10.93 7.84
CA ILE A 107 4.39 -11.49 6.88
C ILE A 107 4.93 -12.83 6.38
N GLY A 108 6.21 -12.97 6.36
CA GLY A 108 6.82 -14.17 5.89
C GLY A 108 7.03 -14.08 4.39
N GLN A 109 7.83 -14.88 3.91
CA GLN A 109 8.08 -14.73 2.63
C GLN A 109 8.18 -15.79 1.98
#